data_c3c1d167d1aafa7b7415b16b5c0d2f3a
#
_entry.id   c3c1d167d1aafa7b7415b16b5c0d2f3a
#
_cell.length_a   1.000
_cell.length_b   1.000
_cell.length_c   1.000
_cell.angle_alpha   90.00
_cell.angle_beta   90.00
_cell.angle_gamma   90.00
#
_symmetry.space_group_name_H-M   'P 1'
#
loop_
_entity.id
_entity.type
_entity.pdbx_description
1 polymer ?
#
loop_
_entity_poly.entity_id
_entity_poly.type
_entity_poly.pdbx_seq_one_letter_code
_entity_poly.pdbx_strand_id
1 'polypeptide(L)'
;MFIAQRKFINYNPLTSMIAHLSGTLFSKQATSVIVDVGGVGYEVTIPLSTFYDLEDTGKPVQLRIYTHVREDTLQLYGFKTIRERELFLKIISVSGIGPKLGITLLSGMSADELIAAIRTNDLARLTLIPGIGRKTAERLVIELREKVAALTSAQLEEALAMKAAATGEVRQDDVRADALSALLNLGYQRVSAEKALDNAVAEGGELTVETVLRRVLRKLARV
;
A
#
# COMPACT_ATOMS: atom_id res chain seq x y z
N MET A 1 7.98 -28.37 7.85
CA MET A 1 8.84 -27.19 7.57
C MET A 1 8.08 -26.35 6.54
N PHE A 2 7.24 -25.43 7.04
CA PHE A 2 6.34 -24.64 6.18
C PHE A 2 7.10 -23.39 5.67
N ILE A 3 7.40 -23.38 4.38
CA ILE A 3 7.89 -22.17 3.71
C ILE A 3 6.65 -21.36 3.33
N ALA A 4 6.36 -20.32 4.12
CA ALA A 4 5.32 -19.37 3.80
C ALA A 4 5.68 -18.65 2.50
N GLN A 5 4.90 -18.84 1.45
CA GLN A 5 5.00 -18.08 0.20
C GLN A 5 4.78 -16.59 0.50
N ARG A 6 5.85 -15.80 0.43
CA ARG A 6 5.79 -14.34 0.51
C ARG A 6 5.16 -13.81 -0.78
N LYS A 7 3.90 -13.34 -0.71
CA LYS A 7 3.30 -12.53 -1.77
C LYS A 7 4.15 -11.27 -1.96
N PHE A 8 4.69 -11.10 -3.15
CA PHE A 8 5.34 -9.85 -3.56
C PHE A 8 4.25 -8.76 -3.69
N ILE A 9 4.27 -7.83 -2.75
CA ILE A 9 3.46 -6.61 -2.79
C ILE A 9 4.09 -5.70 -3.85
N ASN A 10 3.29 -5.11 -4.75
CA ASN A 10 3.73 -4.07 -5.67
C ASN A 10 4.42 -2.94 -4.88
N TYR A 11 5.73 -3.02 -4.76
CA TYR A 11 6.57 -2.11 -4.03
C TYR A 11 7.02 -1.00 -4.98
N ASN A 12 6.58 0.22 -4.75
CA ASN A 12 7.18 1.38 -5.42
C ASN A 12 8.48 1.72 -4.68
N PRO A 13 9.67 1.46 -5.26
CA PRO A 13 10.95 1.55 -4.56
C PRO A 13 11.37 2.98 -4.18
N LEU A 14 10.65 4.00 -4.64
CA LEU A 14 11.05 5.40 -4.48
C LEU A 14 10.55 6.07 -3.17
N THR A 15 9.78 5.38 -2.31
CA THR A 15 9.11 6.07 -1.20
C THR A 15 9.18 5.39 0.17
N SER A 16 9.91 4.30 0.35
CA SER A 16 9.87 3.60 1.65
C SER A 16 11.16 2.84 1.96
N MET A 17 11.98 3.36 2.89
CA MET A 17 13.14 2.63 3.43
C MET A 17 12.69 1.48 4.34
N ILE A 18 11.70 1.75 5.22
CA ILE A 18 11.07 0.76 6.08
C ILE A 18 9.61 0.67 5.64
N ALA A 19 9.21 -0.45 5.07
CA ALA A 19 7.88 -0.64 4.49
C ALA A 19 6.94 -1.50 5.36
N HIS A 20 7.52 -2.29 6.27
CA HIS A 20 6.82 -3.25 7.11
C HIS A 20 7.60 -3.50 8.39
N LEU A 21 6.90 -3.60 9.51
CA LEU A 21 7.42 -4.11 10.77
C LEU A 21 6.60 -5.29 11.23
N SER A 22 7.28 -6.35 11.66
CA SER A 22 6.69 -7.53 12.30
C SER A 22 7.51 -7.85 13.54
N GLY A 23 6.88 -7.81 14.70
CA GLY A 23 7.56 -7.99 15.97
C GLY A 23 6.57 -8.09 17.12
N THR A 24 7.01 -7.71 18.32
CA THR A 24 6.22 -7.66 19.55
C THR A 24 5.84 -6.22 19.89
N LEU A 25 4.61 -5.98 20.26
CA LEU A 25 4.14 -4.67 20.71
C LEU A 25 4.72 -4.36 22.09
N PHE A 26 5.78 -3.57 22.14
CA PHE A 26 6.48 -3.23 23.39
C PHE A 26 5.77 -2.14 24.18
N SER A 27 5.24 -1.12 23.48
CA SER A 27 4.49 -0.01 24.10
C SER A 27 3.33 0.40 23.21
N LYS A 28 2.19 0.76 23.82
CA LYS A 28 0.98 1.16 23.11
C LYS A 28 0.43 2.45 23.71
N GLN A 29 0.46 3.54 22.95
CA GLN A 29 -0.13 4.83 23.25
C GLN A 29 -1.11 5.22 22.16
N ALA A 30 -2.03 6.13 22.42
CA ALA A 30 -3.09 6.52 21.49
C ALA A 30 -2.56 7.03 20.12
N THR A 31 -1.39 7.66 20.11
CA THR A 31 -0.81 8.27 18.89
C THR A 31 0.47 7.60 18.41
N SER A 32 1.06 6.70 19.20
CA SER A 32 2.30 6.01 18.85
C SER A 32 2.39 4.65 19.52
N VAL A 33 3.16 3.77 18.90
CA VAL A 33 3.53 2.47 19.46
C VAL A 33 5.03 2.25 19.33
N ILE A 34 5.58 1.38 20.18
CA ILE A 34 6.93 0.84 19.98
C ILE A 34 6.81 -0.63 19.62
N VAL A 35 7.38 -1.00 18.48
CA VAL A 35 7.47 -2.40 18.02
C VAL A 35 8.89 -2.89 18.24
N ASP A 36 9.03 -3.92 19.06
CA ASP A 36 10.31 -4.63 19.22
C ASP A 36 10.47 -5.64 18.07
N VAL A 37 11.54 -5.45 17.32
CA VAL A 37 11.94 -6.37 16.24
C VAL A 37 13.34 -6.88 16.54
N GLY A 38 13.41 -8.02 17.24
CA GLY A 38 14.68 -8.66 17.57
C GLY A 38 15.59 -7.84 18.49
N GLY A 39 15.02 -7.11 19.46
CA GLY A 39 15.75 -6.27 20.41
C GLY A 39 15.95 -4.82 19.94
N VAL A 40 15.43 -4.45 18.76
CA VAL A 40 15.41 -3.06 18.29
C VAL A 40 13.99 -2.51 18.38
N GLY A 41 13.79 -1.46 19.19
CA GLY A 41 12.51 -0.78 19.35
C GLY A 41 12.29 0.29 18.27
N TYR A 42 11.29 0.10 17.43
CA TYR A 42 10.87 1.10 16.43
C TYR A 42 9.67 1.88 16.96
N GLU A 43 9.84 3.19 17.14
CA GLU A 43 8.72 4.08 17.46
C GLU A 43 7.97 4.42 16.18
N VAL A 44 6.65 4.20 16.19
CA VAL A 44 5.79 4.35 15.02
C VAL A 44 4.57 5.19 15.40
N THR A 45 4.35 6.28 14.70
CA THR A 45 3.11 7.08 14.81
C THR A 45 1.98 6.35 14.09
N ILE A 46 0.84 6.20 14.75
CA ILE A 46 -0.31 5.47 14.24
C ILE A 46 -1.59 6.31 14.32
N PRO A 47 -2.58 6.10 13.44
CA PRO A 47 -3.92 6.67 13.61
C PRO A 47 -4.70 5.93 14.69
N LEU A 48 -5.74 6.57 15.23
CA LEU A 48 -6.60 5.97 16.25
C LEU A 48 -7.32 4.71 15.76
N SER A 49 -7.64 4.60 14.47
CA SER A 49 -8.17 3.37 13.86
C SER A 49 -7.23 2.19 14.08
N THR A 50 -5.95 2.35 13.73
CA THR A 50 -4.92 1.34 13.99
C THR A 50 -4.76 1.06 15.49
N PHE A 51 -4.79 2.09 16.35
CA PHE A 51 -4.69 1.91 17.81
C PHE A 51 -5.77 0.98 18.37
N TYR A 52 -7.02 1.14 17.94
CA TYR A 52 -8.13 0.28 18.37
C TYR A 52 -8.03 -1.16 17.86
N ASP A 53 -7.45 -1.36 16.68
CA ASP A 53 -7.29 -2.67 16.04
C ASP A 53 -6.05 -3.45 16.54
N LEU A 54 -5.18 -2.82 17.33
CA LEU A 54 -4.03 -3.49 17.92
C LEU A 54 -4.38 -4.18 19.22
N GLU A 55 -3.81 -5.37 19.40
CA GLU A 55 -3.86 -6.10 20.66
C GLU A 55 -3.07 -5.39 21.78
N ASP A 56 -3.05 -5.99 22.97
CA ASP A 56 -2.32 -5.46 24.12
C ASP A 56 -0.79 -5.60 23.96
N THR A 57 -0.06 -4.87 24.81
CA THR A 57 1.40 -4.97 24.90
C THR A 57 1.85 -6.40 25.18
N GLY A 58 2.99 -6.79 24.60
CA GLY A 58 3.52 -8.15 24.66
C GLY A 58 2.98 -9.09 23.57
N LYS A 59 1.99 -8.67 22.79
CA LYS A 59 1.43 -9.49 21.69
C LYS A 59 2.15 -9.24 20.37
N PRO A 60 2.11 -10.22 19.44
CA PRO A 60 2.63 -10.04 18.09
C PRO A 60 1.91 -8.91 17.35
N VAL A 61 2.66 -8.09 16.63
CA VAL A 61 2.12 -6.99 15.83
C VAL A 61 2.74 -6.98 14.44
N GLN A 62 1.93 -6.63 13.45
CA GLN A 62 2.36 -6.35 12.09
C GLN A 62 1.78 -5.02 11.63
N LEU A 63 2.65 -4.14 11.15
CA LEU A 63 2.28 -2.82 10.66
C LEU A 63 2.83 -2.60 9.25
N ARG A 64 2.02 -1.95 8.41
CA ARG A 64 2.44 -1.37 7.13
C ARG A 64 3.02 0.00 7.39
N ILE A 65 4.26 0.24 6.98
CA ILE A 65 5.00 1.44 7.33
C ILE A 65 5.12 2.39 6.14
N TYR A 66 5.03 3.66 6.43
CA TYR A 66 5.52 4.76 5.60
C TYR A 66 6.67 5.44 6.33
N THR A 67 7.84 5.47 5.70
CA THR A 67 9.01 6.17 6.23
C THR A 67 9.04 7.61 5.72
N HIS A 68 8.99 8.56 6.62
CA HIS A 68 9.13 9.98 6.30
C HIS A 68 10.53 10.46 6.69
N VAL A 69 11.30 10.88 5.68
CA VAL A 69 12.66 11.38 5.86
C VAL A 69 12.72 12.85 5.50
N ARG A 70 13.33 13.64 6.36
CA ARG A 70 13.76 15.02 6.12
C ARG A 70 15.18 15.17 6.57
N GLU A 71 15.80 16.31 6.35
CA GLU A 71 17.19 16.58 6.72
C GLU A 71 17.48 16.36 8.22
N ASP A 72 16.49 16.68 9.06
CA ASP A 72 16.57 16.64 10.53
C ASP A 72 15.74 15.54 11.18
N THR A 73 14.99 14.75 10.41
CA THR A 73 13.96 13.89 10.99
C THR A 73 13.76 12.61 10.19
N LEU A 74 13.73 11.47 10.88
CA LEU A 74 13.28 10.19 10.36
C LEU A 74 12.08 9.75 11.21
N GLN A 75 10.89 9.70 10.61
CA GLN A 75 9.66 9.30 11.29
C GLN A 75 9.01 8.12 10.58
N LEU A 76 8.48 7.18 11.37
CA LEU A 76 7.71 6.05 10.88
C LEU A 76 6.22 6.28 11.17
N TYR A 77 5.41 6.04 10.16
CA TYR A 77 3.95 6.05 10.26
C TYR A 77 3.44 4.66 9.95
N GLY A 78 2.63 4.09 10.84
CA GLY A 78 2.19 2.70 10.76
C GLY A 78 0.68 2.55 10.65
N PHE A 79 0.27 1.54 9.87
CA PHE A 79 -1.13 1.26 9.58
C PHE A 79 -1.38 -0.24 9.72
N LYS A 80 -2.56 -0.61 10.22
CA LYS A 80 -2.94 -2.02 10.33
C LYS A 80 -3.17 -2.66 8.97
N THR A 81 -3.75 -1.90 8.03
CA THR A 81 -4.13 -2.38 6.70
C THR A 81 -3.36 -1.70 5.57
N ILE A 82 -3.23 -2.39 4.44
CA ILE A 82 -2.68 -1.82 3.20
C ILE A 82 -3.53 -0.63 2.77
N ARG A 83 -4.85 -0.75 2.87
CA ARG A 83 -5.80 0.28 2.47
C ARG A 83 -5.62 1.60 3.23
N GLU A 84 -5.47 1.55 4.55
CA GLU A 84 -5.19 2.75 5.35
C GLU A 84 -3.89 3.42 4.90
N ARG A 85 -2.83 2.62 4.68
CA ARG A 85 -1.55 3.14 4.19
C ARG A 85 -1.67 3.78 2.82
N GLU A 86 -2.36 3.15 1.88
CA GLU A 86 -2.57 3.69 0.53
C GLU A 86 -3.40 4.97 0.55
N LEU A 87 -4.47 5.00 1.34
CA LEU A 87 -5.27 6.20 1.54
C LEU A 87 -4.42 7.32 2.14
N PHE A 88 -3.61 7.02 3.16
CA PHE A 88 -2.68 7.97 3.75
C PHE A 88 -1.71 8.54 2.70
N LEU A 89 -1.12 7.72 1.85
CA LEU A 89 -0.21 8.18 0.79
C LEU A 89 -0.91 9.11 -0.20
N LYS A 90 -2.16 8.84 -0.54
CA LYS A 90 -2.96 9.72 -1.39
C LYS A 90 -3.26 11.05 -0.68
N ILE A 91 -3.61 11.03 0.61
CA ILE A 91 -3.88 12.22 1.42
C ILE A 91 -2.65 13.13 1.47
N ILE A 92 -1.48 12.59 1.79
CA ILE A 92 -0.24 13.40 1.88
C ILE A 92 0.30 13.85 0.53
N SER A 93 -0.23 13.33 -0.58
CA SER A 93 0.07 13.83 -1.93
C SER A 93 -0.68 15.13 -2.27
N VAL A 94 -1.66 15.51 -1.44
CA VAL A 94 -2.39 16.78 -1.61
C VAL A 94 -1.55 17.93 -1.08
N SER A 95 -1.40 18.95 -1.89
CA SER A 95 -0.61 20.13 -1.52
C SER A 95 -1.11 20.79 -0.22
N GLY A 96 -0.20 21.00 0.72
CA GLY A 96 -0.50 21.57 2.05
C GLY A 96 -0.96 20.56 3.09
N ILE A 97 -0.97 19.27 2.78
CA ILE A 97 -1.28 18.19 3.74
C ILE A 97 -0.02 17.34 3.97
N GLY A 98 0.55 17.48 5.16
CA GLY A 98 1.68 16.67 5.60
C GLY A 98 1.26 15.41 6.35
N PRO A 99 2.22 14.53 6.69
CA PRO A 99 1.95 13.26 7.38
C PRO A 99 1.18 13.42 8.69
N LYS A 100 1.49 14.44 9.49
CA LYS A 100 0.79 14.70 10.75
C LYS A 100 -0.71 14.93 10.55
N LEU A 101 -1.07 15.74 9.54
CA LEU A 101 -2.46 16.00 9.22
C LEU A 101 -3.14 14.78 8.60
N GLY A 102 -2.41 13.98 7.83
CA GLY A 102 -2.87 12.68 7.30
C GLY A 102 -3.27 11.71 8.42
N ILE A 103 -2.45 11.60 9.47
CA ILE A 103 -2.79 10.80 10.66
C ILE A 103 -4.02 11.36 11.38
N THR A 104 -4.13 12.69 11.52
CA THR A 104 -5.30 13.30 12.14
C THR A 104 -6.59 13.00 11.37
N LEU A 105 -6.55 13.02 10.03
CA LEU A 105 -7.67 12.63 9.17
C LEU A 105 -8.11 11.17 9.42
N LEU A 106 -7.17 10.23 9.41
CA LEU A 106 -7.44 8.80 9.65
C LEU A 106 -7.77 8.48 11.11
N SER A 107 -7.47 9.39 12.04
CA SER A 107 -7.90 9.29 13.45
C SER A 107 -9.31 9.81 13.67
N GLY A 108 -9.75 10.79 12.87
CA GLY A 108 -11.07 11.40 12.97
C GLY A 108 -12.17 10.65 12.21
N MET A 109 -11.80 9.85 11.22
CA MET A 109 -12.73 9.04 10.42
C MET A 109 -12.05 7.73 10.02
N SER A 110 -12.83 6.65 9.93
CA SER A 110 -12.36 5.41 9.31
C SER A 110 -12.04 5.64 7.83
N ALA A 111 -11.21 4.76 7.24
CA ALA A 111 -10.85 4.86 5.83
C ALA A 111 -12.09 4.88 4.91
N ASP A 112 -13.11 4.07 5.24
CA ASP A 112 -14.36 4.00 4.47
C ASP A 112 -15.18 5.29 4.56
N GLU A 113 -15.31 5.84 5.76
CA GLU A 113 -16.03 7.11 5.97
C GLU A 113 -15.32 8.27 5.28
N LEU A 114 -14.00 8.31 5.32
CA LEU A 114 -13.21 9.35 4.66
C LEU A 114 -13.34 9.27 3.14
N ILE A 115 -13.27 8.06 2.57
CA ILE A 115 -13.50 7.83 1.14
C ILE A 115 -14.94 8.26 0.75
N ALA A 116 -15.94 7.89 1.55
CA ALA A 116 -17.33 8.28 1.32
C ALA A 116 -17.50 9.80 1.35
N ALA A 117 -16.96 10.49 2.36
CA ALA A 117 -17.04 11.94 2.49
C ALA A 117 -16.38 12.67 1.30
N ILE A 118 -15.24 12.18 0.83
CA ILE A 118 -14.56 12.72 -0.36
C ILE A 118 -15.43 12.52 -1.61
N ARG A 119 -16.00 11.34 -1.82
CA ARG A 119 -16.82 11.03 -2.99
C ARG A 119 -18.12 11.82 -3.04
N THR A 120 -18.77 12.02 -1.91
CA THR A 120 -20.03 12.76 -1.77
C THR A 120 -19.84 14.26 -1.59
N ASN A 121 -18.59 14.76 -1.59
CA ASN A 121 -18.27 16.17 -1.36
C ASN A 121 -18.81 16.69 -0.01
N ASP A 122 -18.72 15.87 1.04
CA ASP A 122 -19.19 16.20 2.39
C ASP A 122 -18.16 17.07 3.12
N LEU A 123 -18.11 18.33 2.73
CA LEU A 123 -17.19 19.31 3.34
C LEU A 123 -17.49 19.53 4.82
N ALA A 124 -18.76 19.39 5.25
CA ALA A 124 -19.16 19.59 6.62
C ALA A 124 -18.49 18.56 7.56
N ARG A 125 -18.52 17.28 7.18
CA ARG A 125 -17.83 16.22 7.94
C ARG A 125 -16.31 16.40 7.94
N LEU A 126 -15.71 16.75 6.79
CA LEU A 126 -14.26 16.94 6.69
C LEU A 126 -13.77 18.09 7.56
N THR A 127 -14.51 19.19 7.65
CA THR A 127 -14.14 20.35 8.47
C THR A 127 -14.31 20.16 9.98
N LEU A 128 -14.97 19.09 10.44
CA LEU A 128 -15.00 18.73 11.85
C LEU A 128 -13.65 18.19 12.35
N ILE A 129 -12.78 17.78 11.45
CA ILE A 129 -11.46 17.24 11.82
C ILE A 129 -10.51 18.40 12.18
N PRO A 130 -9.86 18.33 13.35
CA PRO A 130 -8.93 19.37 13.78
C PRO A 130 -7.83 19.64 12.74
N GLY A 131 -7.63 20.90 12.41
CA GLY A 131 -6.64 21.31 11.41
C GLY A 131 -7.11 21.27 9.96
N ILE A 132 -8.34 20.82 9.69
CA ILE A 132 -8.96 20.85 8.34
C ILE A 132 -9.92 22.05 8.25
N GLY A 133 -9.46 23.13 7.63
CA GLY A 133 -10.32 24.23 7.26
C GLY A 133 -11.04 23.98 5.94
N ARG A 134 -12.03 24.85 5.61
CA ARG A 134 -12.85 24.72 4.41
C ARG A 134 -12.00 24.62 3.12
N LYS A 135 -10.96 25.46 2.97
CA LYS A 135 -10.07 25.43 1.80
C LYS A 135 -9.32 24.09 1.67
N THR A 136 -8.89 23.52 2.79
CA THR A 136 -8.20 22.22 2.81
C THR A 136 -9.17 21.09 2.47
N ALA A 137 -10.40 21.14 2.99
CA ALA A 137 -11.45 20.16 2.67
C ALA A 137 -11.84 20.20 1.19
N GLU A 138 -12.04 21.39 0.61
CA GLU A 138 -12.32 21.56 -0.81
C GLU A 138 -11.19 21.00 -1.68
N ARG A 139 -9.94 21.28 -1.32
CA ARG A 139 -8.76 20.74 -2.04
C ARG A 139 -8.68 19.22 -1.92
N LEU A 140 -8.89 18.65 -0.73
CA LEU A 140 -8.94 17.20 -0.51
C LEU A 140 -9.94 16.54 -1.46
N VAL A 141 -11.16 17.08 -1.54
CA VAL A 141 -12.20 16.53 -2.40
C VAL A 141 -11.79 16.62 -3.88
N ILE A 142 -11.33 17.79 -4.34
CA ILE A 142 -10.96 17.99 -5.75
C ILE A 142 -9.82 17.05 -6.17
N GLU A 143 -8.75 16.99 -5.36
CA GLU A 143 -7.54 16.24 -5.74
C GLU A 143 -7.65 14.73 -5.50
N LEU A 144 -8.50 14.28 -4.55
CA LEU A 144 -8.59 12.87 -4.19
C LEU A 144 -9.79 12.14 -4.78
N ARG A 145 -10.82 12.82 -5.24
CA ARG A 145 -12.08 12.19 -5.68
C ARG A 145 -11.86 11.07 -6.70
N GLU A 146 -11.03 11.33 -7.70
CA GLU A 146 -10.69 10.32 -8.72
C GLU A 146 -9.73 9.26 -8.19
N LYS A 147 -8.75 9.69 -7.39
CA LYS A 147 -7.71 8.81 -6.83
C LYS A 147 -8.28 7.78 -5.83
N VAL A 148 -9.31 8.15 -5.06
CA VAL A 148 -9.96 7.22 -4.11
C VAL A 148 -10.96 6.28 -4.77
N ALA A 149 -11.50 6.62 -5.94
CA ALA A 149 -12.32 5.71 -6.71
C ALA A 149 -11.55 4.43 -7.10
N ALA A 150 -10.27 4.58 -7.44
CA ALA A 150 -9.39 3.46 -7.74
C ALA A 150 -9.11 2.54 -6.53
N LEU A 151 -9.16 3.05 -5.30
CA LEU A 151 -9.01 2.22 -4.09
C LEU A 151 -10.19 1.28 -3.85
N THR A 152 -11.37 1.68 -4.30
CA THR A 152 -12.58 0.87 -4.16
C THR A 152 -12.60 -0.28 -5.17
N SER A 153 -12.07 -0.08 -6.38
CA SER A 153 -11.92 -1.14 -7.40
C SER A 153 -10.82 -2.14 -7.03
N ALA A 154 -9.69 -1.66 -6.53
CA ALA A 154 -8.59 -2.51 -6.07
C ALA A 154 -9.00 -3.46 -4.93
N GLN A 155 -9.93 -3.06 -4.06
CA GLN A 155 -10.47 -3.94 -3.03
C GLN A 155 -11.35 -5.07 -3.56
N LEU A 156 -12.14 -4.78 -4.59
CA LEU A 156 -12.92 -5.81 -5.25
C LEU A 156 -12.01 -6.81 -5.95
N GLU A 157 -10.95 -6.32 -6.57
CA GLU A 157 -9.91 -7.15 -7.19
C GLU A 157 -9.11 -7.95 -6.14
N GLU A 158 -8.74 -7.34 -5.00
CA GLU A 158 -8.04 -8.03 -3.92
C GLU A 158 -8.93 -9.07 -3.22
N ALA A 159 -10.21 -8.77 -3.00
CA ALA A 159 -11.19 -9.71 -2.46
C ALA A 159 -11.45 -10.87 -3.44
N LEU A 160 -11.50 -10.60 -4.73
CA LEU A 160 -11.60 -11.61 -5.79
C LEU A 160 -10.32 -12.45 -5.90
N ALA A 161 -9.13 -11.82 -5.77
CA ALA A 161 -7.85 -12.49 -5.77
C ALA A 161 -7.65 -13.37 -4.51
N MET A 162 -8.08 -12.91 -3.33
CA MET A 162 -8.10 -13.73 -2.11
C MET A 162 -9.03 -14.95 -2.26
N LYS A 163 -10.19 -14.76 -2.88
CA LYS A 163 -11.13 -15.85 -3.16
C LYS A 163 -10.59 -16.84 -4.20
N ALA A 164 -9.87 -16.35 -5.21
CA ALA A 164 -9.19 -17.18 -6.22
C ALA A 164 -7.98 -17.92 -5.64
N ALA A 165 -7.21 -17.30 -4.73
CA ALA A 165 -6.10 -17.94 -4.05
C ALA A 165 -6.55 -19.06 -3.09
N ALA A 166 -7.77 -18.98 -2.54
CA ALA A 166 -8.38 -20.04 -1.75
C ALA A 166 -8.80 -21.25 -2.60
N THR A 167 -9.03 -21.07 -3.91
CA THR A 167 -9.38 -22.12 -4.87
C THR A 167 -8.20 -22.68 -5.65
N GLY A 168 -6.97 -22.20 -5.42
CA GLY A 168 -5.74 -22.75 -6.03
C GLY A 168 -5.55 -22.46 -7.53
N GLU A 169 -6.39 -21.65 -8.14
CA GLU A 169 -6.26 -21.28 -9.56
C GLU A 169 -5.34 -20.05 -9.71
N VAL A 170 -4.14 -20.30 -10.25
CA VAL A 170 -3.24 -19.22 -10.70
C VAL A 170 -3.79 -18.68 -12.02
N ARG A 171 -4.36 -17.49 -12.02
CA ARG A 171 -4.87 -16.87 -13.27
C ARG A 171 -3.69 -16.42 -14.13
N GLN A 172 -3.74 -16.74 -15.39
CA GLN A 172 -2.75 -16.31 -16.42
C GLN A 172 -2.57 -14.79 -16.43
N ASP A 173 -3.64 -14.03 -16.16
CA ASP A 173 -3.63 -12.58 -16.12
C ASP A 173 -2.78 -12.01 -14.96
N ASP A 174 -2.74 -12.66 -13.79
CA ASP A 174 -1.92 -12.24 -12.65
C ASP A 174 -0.42 -12.45 -12.95
N VAL A 175 -0.06 -13.58 -13.54
CA VAL A 175 1.32 -13.87 -13.94
C VAL A 175 1.80 -12.88 -15.01
N ARG A 176 0.92 -12.51 -15.95
CA ARG A 176 1.23 -11.54 -17.01
C ARG A 176 1.42 -10.14 -16.44
N ALA A 177 0.57 -9.70 -15.50
CA ALA A 177 0.66 -8.39 -14.86
C ALA A 177 1.94 -8.25 -14.03
N ASP A 178 2.29 -9.27 -13.25
CA ASP A 178 3.51 -9.30 -12.44
C ASP A 178 4.78 -9.32 -13.31
N ALA A 179 4.78 -10.09 -14.39
CA ALA A 179 5.89 -10.13 -15.32
C ALA A 179 6.06 -8.79 -16.07
N LEU A 180 4.97 -8.12 -16.45
CA LEU A 180 5.02 -6.80 -17.07
C LEU A 180 5.60 -5.76 -16.10
N SER A 181 5.14 -5.76 -14.87
CA SER A 181 5.65 -4.86 -13.81
C SER A 181 7.16 -5.05 -13.60
N ALA A 182 7.63 -6.30 -13.56
CA ALA A 182 9.05 -6.60 -13.41
C ALA A 182 9.88 -6.08 -14.61
N LEU A 183 9.39 -6.23 -15.84
CA LEU A 183 10.09 -5.74 -17.05
C LEU A 183 10.17 -4.20 -17.07
N LEU A 184 9.10 -3.51 -16.68
CA LEU A 184 9.09 -2.05 -16.58
C LEU A 184 10.09 -1.56 -15.52
N ASN A 185 10.18 -2.24 -14.37
CA ASN A 185 11.15 -1.94 -13.32
C ASN A 185 12.61 -2.21 -13.76
N LEU A 186 12.82 -3.14 -14.69
CA LEU A 186 14.12 -3.39 -15.32
C LEU A 186 14.46 -2.36 -16.43
N GLY A 187 13.57 -1.38 -16.69
CA GLY A 187 13.81 -0.29 -17.64
C GLY A 187 13.38 -0.57 -19.07
N TYR A 188 12.70 -1.69 -19.34
CA TYR A 188 12.17 -1.97 -20.68
C TYR A 188 10.97 -1.08 -21.00
N GLN A 189 10.85 -0.65 -22.24
CA GLN A 189 9.71 0.12 -22.71
C GLN A 189 8.44 -0.73 -22.71
N ARG A 190 7.32 -0.16 -22.28
CA ARG A 190 6.04 -0.86 -22.10
C ARG A 190 5.59 -1.62 -23.36
N VAL A 191 5.65 -0.97 -24.52
CA VAL A 191 5.24 -1.58 -25.80
C VAL A 191 6.07 -2.82 -26.14
N SER A 192 7.40 -2.76 -25.91
CA SER A 192 8.31 -3.87 -26.16
C SER A 192 8.10 -5.02 -25.15
N ALA A 193 7.85 -4.68 -23.89
CA ALA A 193 7.58 -5.63 -22.82
C ALA A 193 6.26 -6.39 -23.05
N GLU A 194 5.17 -5.69 -23.39
CA GLU A 194 3.87 -6.28 -23.68
C GLU A 194 3.94 -7.24 -24.88
N LYS A 195 4.56 -6.82 -25.98
CA LYS A 195 4.72 -7.67 -27.16
C LYS A 195 5.56 -8.93 -26.89
N ALA A 196 6.62 -8.80 -26.08
CA ALA A 196 7.47 -9.92 -25.73
C ALA A 196 6.77 -10.90 -24.77
N LEU A 197 5.92 -10.37 -23.87
CA LEU A 197 5.08 -11.16 -22.98
C LEU A 197 4.00 -11.95 -23.74
N ASP A 198 3.29 -11.31 -24.67
CA ASP A 198 2.26 -11.97 -25.48
C ASP A 198 2.85 -13.15 -26.25
N ASN A 199 4.03 -12.97 -26.82
CA ASN A 199 4.76 -14.04 -27.50
C ASN A 199 5.21 -15.17 -26.54
N ALA A 200 5.64 -14.82 -25.31
CA ALA A 200 6.10 -15.82 -24.35
C ALA A 200 4.95 -16.63 -23.73
N VAL A 201 3.77 -16.04 -23.61
CA VAL A 201 2.54 -16.70 -23.15
C VAL A 201 1.98 -17.60 -24.24
N ALA A 202 1.99 -17.16 -25.50
CA ALA A 202 1.52 -17.94 -26.65
C ALA A 202 2.34 -19.23 -26.89
N GLU A 203 3.62 -19.29 -26.47
CA GLU A 203 4.48 -20.48 -26.58
C GLU A 203 4.06 -21.64 -25.66
N GLY A 204 3.13 -21.41 -24.72
CA GLY A 204 2.65 -22.44 -23.80
C GLY A 204 3.68 -22.90 -22.77
N GLY A 205 3.30 -23.86 -21.93
CA GLY A 205 4.14 -24.41 -20.86
C GLY A 205 3.78 -23.86 -19.49
N GLU A 206 4.61 -24.15 -18.50
CA GLU A 206 4.38 -23.71 -17.12
C GLU A 206 4.37 -22.16 -17.02
N LEU A 207 3.21 -21.61 -16.61
CA LEU A 207 2.95 -20.18 -16.51
C LEU A 207 3.23 -19.69 -15.07
N THR A 208 4.52 -19.63 -14.72
CA THR A 208 4.96 -18.91 -13.51
C THR A 208 5.64 -17.60 -13.92
N VAL A 209 5.59 -16.59 -13.05
CA VAL A 209 6.25 -15.29 -13.29
C VAL A 209 7.72 -15.48 -13.65
N GLU A 210 8.41 -16.42 -12.99
CA GLU A 210 9.82 -16.71 -13.21
C GLU A 210 10.07 -17.30 -14.61
N THR A 211 9.28 -18.29 -15.03
CA THR A 211 9.46 -18.94 -16.33
C THR A 211 9.14 -17.99 -17.49
N VAL A 212 8.08 -17.18 -17.34
CA VAL A 212 7.69 -16.16 -18.33
C VAL A 212 8.77 -15.08 -18.43
N LEU A 213 9.24 -14.52 -17.32
CA LEU A 213 10.31 -13.52 -17.32
C LEU A 213 11.60 -14.05 -17.94
N ARG A 214 12.01 -15.27 -17.62
CA ARG A 214 13.22 -15.88 -18.18
C ARG A 214 13.13 -16.03 -19.71
N ARG A 215 11.95 -16.37 -20.24
CA ARG A 215 11.72 -16.47 -21.70
C ARG A 215 11.76 -15.09 -22.35
N VAL A 216 11.08 -14.11 -21.77
CA VAL A 216 11.04 -12.74 -22.29
C VAL A 216 12.41 -12.10 -22.30
N LEU A 217 13.17 -12.20 -21.21
CA LEU A 217 14.52 -11.64 -21.11
C LEU A 217 15.50 -12.28 -22.11
N ARG A 218 15.39 -13.59 -22.38
CA ARG A 218 16.18 -14.24 -23.44
C ARG A 218 15.88 -13.71 -24.83
N LYS A 219 14.63 -13.33 -25.11
CA LYS A 219 14.24 -12.75 -26.40
C LYS A 219 14.71 -11.31 -26.53
N LEU A 220 14.54 -10.52 -25.48
CA LEU A 220 14.94 -9.11 -25.46
C LEU A 220 16.47 -8.92 -25.46
N ALA A 221 17.23 -9.87 -24.91
CA ALA A 221 18.71 -9.85 -24.94
C ALA A 221 19.31 -10.27 -26.28
N ARG A 222 18.52 -10.73 -27.23
CA ARG A 222 18.99 -11.14 -28.58
C ARG A 222 18.70 -10.11 -29.68
N VAL A 223 18.17 -8.98 -29.32
CA VAL A 223 17.96 -7.80 -30.18
C VAL A 223 18.95 -6.71 -29.77
#